data_f9a58e7b1685bec3b47638ed220f94d7
#
_entry.id   f9a58e7b1685bec3b47638ed220f94d7
#
_cell.length_a   1.000
_cell.length_b   1.000
_cell.length_c   1.000
_cell.angle_alpha   90.00
_cell.angle_beta   90.00
_cell.angle_gamma   90.00
#
_symmetry.space_group_name_H-M   'P 1'
#
loop_
_entity.id
_entity.type
_entity.pdbx_description
1 polymer ?
#
loop_
_entity_poly.entity_id
_entity_poly.type
_entity_poly.pdbx_seq_one_letter_code
_entity_poly.pdbx_strand_id
1 'polypeptide(L)'
;MANKPSIPKGTRDFGPVEMAKRNYIFDTIKSVYALYGFQQIETPAMETLHTLMGKYGEEGDQLLFKVLNSGDYLKKVSDDKLKERNVLKLQTKLCEKGLRYDLTVPFARYVVMHRDELQLPFKRYQIQPVWHADRPQKGRYREFYQCDADVVGSDSLLNEVELMQIVDT
;
A
#
# COMPACT_ATOMS: atom_id res chain seq x y z
N MET A 1 -25.88 19.85 19.51
CA MET A 1 -25.53 20.35 18.14
C MET A 1 -25.21 19.15 17.27
N ALA A 2 -25.87 19.02 16.13
CA ALA A 2 -25.54 17.93 15.18
C ALA A 2 -24.15 18.19 14.58
N ASN A 3 -23.24 17.20 14.68
CA ASN A 3 -21.94 17.31 14.04
C ASN A 3 -22.11 17.35 12.53
N LYS A 4 -21.53 18.36 11.87
CA LYS A 4 -21.47 18.36 10.40
C LYS A 4 -20.70 17.13 9.91
N PRO A 5 -21.19 16.41 8.89
CA PRO A 5 -20.43 15.36 8.25
C PRO A 5 -19.06 15.89 7.79
N SER A 6 -18.02 15.08 7.97
CA SER A 6 -16.65 15.43 7.55
C SER A 6 -15.90 14.15 7.16
N ILE A 7 -14.91 14.31 6.31
CA ILE A 7 -13.98 13.23 5.93
C ILE A 7 -12.68 13.33 6.75
N PRO A 8 -11.93 12.23 6.91
CA PRO A 8 -10.65 12.27 7.59
C PRO A 8 -9.68 13.26 6.93
N LYS A 9 -8.87 13.92 7.74
CA LYS A 9 -7.89 14.89 7.23
C LYS A 9 -6.86 14.20 6.32
N GLY A 10 -6.68 14.74 5.12
CA GLY A 10 -5.75 14.19 4.12
C GLY A 10 -6.37 13.16 3.19
N THR A 11 -7.70 12.97 3.25
CA THR A 11 -8.46 12.18 2.27
C THR A 11 -9.33 13.09 1.41
N ARG A 12 -9.90 12.55 0.33
CA ARG A 12 -10.75 13.30 -0.62
C ARG A 12 -11.88 12.43 -1.14
N ASP A 13 -13.02 13.06 -1.38
CA ASP A 13 -14.04 12.52 -2.28
C ASP A 13 -13.71 12.89 -3.73
N PHE A 14 -14.15 12.07 -4.66
CA PHE A 14 -14.02 12.29 -6.10
C PHE A 14 -15.39 12.22 -6.73
N GLY A 15 -15.82 13.34 -7.31
CA GLY A 15 -17.10 13.40 -8.03
C GLY A 15 -17.06 12.69 -9.38
N PRO A 16 -18.21 12.53 -10.07
CA PRO A 16 -18.29 11.77 -11.33
C PRO A 16 -17.33 12.26 -12.41
N VAL A 17 -17.16 13.58 -12.55
CA VAL A 17 -16.25 14.18 -13.55
C VAL A 17 -14.79 13.85 -13.25
N GLU A 18 -14.39 13.93 -11.98
CA GLU A 18 -13.03 13.58 -11.57
C GLU A 18 -12.77 12.10 -11.73
N MET A 19 -13.76 11.26 -11.43
CA MET A 19 -13.66 9.82 -11.66
C MET A 19 -13.53 9.46 -13.14
N ALA A 20 -14.25 10.13 -14.03
CA ALA A 20 -14.09 9.93 -15.47
C ALA A 20 -12.66 10.25 -15.94
N LYS A 21 -12.07 11.36 -15.46
CA LYS A 21 -10.68 11.74 -15.76
C LYS A 21 -9.68 10.71 -15.20
N ARG A 22 -9.91 10.25 -13.97
CA ARG A 22 -9.04 9.23 -13.34
C ARG A 22 -9.08 7.90 -14.09
N ASN A 23 -10.27 7.44 -14.46
CA ASN A 23 -10.42 6.20 -15.22
C ASN A 23 -9.73 6.30 -16.56
N TYR A 24 -9.85 7.43 -17.27
CA TYR A 24 -9.12 7.66 -18.50
C TYR A 24 -7.59 7.51 -18.33
N ILE A 25 -7.03 8.11 -17.26
CA ILE A 25 -5.60 7.99 -16.93
C ILE A 25 -5.24 6.53 -16.63
N PHE A 26 -6.03 5.85 -15.80
CA PHE A 26 -5.76 4.46 -15.43
C PHE A 26 -5.85 3.52 -16.63
N ASP A 27 -6.83 3.71 -17.49
CA ASP A 27 -7.00 2.87 -18.69
C ASP A 27 -5.88 3.10 -19.69
N THR A 28 -5.40 4.35 -19.83
CA THR A 28 -4.20 4.66 -20.63
C THR A 28 -2.98 3.92 -20.09
N ILE A 29 -2.69 4.04 -18.79
CA ILE A 29 -1.55 3.37 -18.14
C ILE A 29 -1.66 1.84 -18.30
N LYS A 30 -2.84 1.26 -18.08
CA LYS A 30 -3.08 -0.18 -18.25
C LYS A 30 -2.81 -0.64 -19.67
N SER A 31 -3.25 0.16 -20.67
CA SER A 31 -3.03 -0.19 -22.08
C SER A 31 -1.55 -0.22 -22.42
N VAL A 32 -0.75 0.72 -21.90
CA VAL A 32 0.70 0.72 -22.09
C VAL A 32 1.33 -0.48 -21.40
N TYR A 33 1.00 -0.78 -20.14
CA TYR A 33 1.53 -1.97 -19.46
C TYR A 33 1.21 -3.27 -20.22
N ALA A 34 0.01 -3.37 -20.78
CA ALA A 34 -0.38 -4.54 -21.57
C ALA A 34 0.47 -4.72 -22.84
N LEU A 35 0.86 -3.61 -23.52
CA LEU A 35 1.77 -3.65 -24.70
C LEU A 35 3.12 -4.28 -24.36
N TYR A 36 3.61 -4.06 -23.14
CA TYR A 36 4.89 -4.60 -22.69
C TYR A 36 4.77 -5.95 -21.94
N GLY A 37 3.58 -6.56 -21.95
CA GLY A 37 3.34 -7.88 -21.39
C GLY A 37 3.27 -7.92 -19.86
N PHE A 38 3.05 -6.77 -19.21
CA PHE A 38 2.83 -6.72 -17.76
C PHE A 38 1.43 -7.23 -17.40
N GLN A 39 1.35 -8.04 -16.37
CA GLN A 39 0.11 -8.64 -15.88
C GLN A 39 -0.40 -7.87 -14.65
N GLN A 40 -1.71 -7.62 -14.61
CA GLN A 40 -2.32 -6.97 -13.46
C GLN A 40 -2.43 -7.93 -12.30
N ILE A 41 -2.00 -7.48 -11.12
CA ILE A 41 -2.31 -8.14 -9.85
C ILE A 41 -2.93 -7.14 -8.88
N GLU A 42 -3.58 -7.65 -7.86
CA GLU A 42 -4.04 -6.88 -6.70
C GLU A 42 -3.65 -7.58 -5.41
N THR A 43 -3.33 -6.81 -4.40
CA THR A 43 -3.04 -7.29 -3.06
C THR A 43 -4.02 -6.64 -2.07
N PRO A 44 -4.26 -7.24 -0.89
CA PRO A 44 -5.14 -6.67 0.12
C PRO A 44 -4.71 -5.27 0.57
N ALA A 45 -5.67 -4.41 0.89
CA ALA A 45 -5.40 -3.08 1.47
C ALA A 45 -4.72 -3.18 2.84
N MET A 46 -5.03 -4.24 3.60
CA MET A 46 -4.45 -4.53 4.91
C MET A 46 -3.44 -5.67 4.80
N GLU A 47 -2.29 -5.45 5.42
CA GLU A 47 -1.25 -6.46 5.62
C GLU A 47 -1.01 -6.68 7.12
N THR A 48 -0.35 -7.79 7.49
CA THR A 48 0.09 -7.96 8.88
C THR A 48 1.15 -6.92 9.23
N LEU A 49 1.16 -6.44 10.47
CA LEU A 49 2.21 -5.50 10.90
C LEU A 49 3.60 -6.09 10.75
N HIS A 50 3.75 -7.41 10.93
CA HIS A 50 5.02 -8.10 10.74
C HIS A 50 5.54 -7.95 9.30
N THR A 51 4.64 -7.99 8.30
CA THR A 51 5.01 -7.80 6.89
C THR A 51 5.42 -6.37 6.60
N LEU A 52 4.72 -5.39 7.18
CA LEU A 52 4.91 -3.97 6.90
C LEU A 52 6.07 -3.33 7.65
N MET A 53 6.31 -3.74 8.91
CA MET A 53 7.30 -3.11 9.79
C MET A 53 8.73 -3.52 9.49
N GLY A 54 9.67 -2.60 9.75
CA GLY A 54 11.11 -2.86 9.68
C GLY A 54 11.66 -2.97 8.25
N LYS A 55 10.87 -2.69 7.21
CA LYS A 55 11.32 -2.79 5.82
C LYS A 55 12.07 -1.54 5.35
N TYR A 56 11.65 -0.38 5.82
CA TYR A 56 12.25 0.93 5.49
C TYR A 56 12.74 1.67 6.74
N GLY A 57 13.08 0.95 7.82
CA GLY A 57 13.54 1.53 9.07
C GLY A 57 12.45 2.32 9.83
N GLU A 58 12.86 3.18 10.75
CA GLU A 58 11.94 3.98 11.59
C GLU A 58 11.06 4.93 10.79
N GLU A 59 11.54 5.47 9.67
CA GLU A 59 10.76 6.36 8.80
C GLU A 59 9.57 5.65 8.18
N GLY A 60 9.76 4.42 7.68
CA GLY A 60 8.68 3.59 7.15
C GLY A 60 7.63 3.26 8.20
N ASP A 61 8.07 2.98 9.42
CA ASP A 61 7.17 2.68 10.53
C ASP A 61 6.31 3.88 10.97
N GLN A 62 6.77 5.12 10.72
CA GLN A 62 5.99 6.35 10.96
C GLN A 62 4.92 6.60 9.89
N LEU A 63 5.10 6.10 8.67
CA LEU A 63 4.12 6.21 7.59
C LEU A 63 2.91 5.28 7.78
N LEU A 64 3.01 4.32 8.69
CA LEU A 64 2.09 3.21 8.80
C LEU A 64 0.82 3.57 9.57
N PHE A 65 -0.34 3.48 8.93
CA PHE A 65 -1.62 3.43 9.62
C PHE A 65 -1.83 2.04 10.24
N LYS A 66 -1.85 1.98 11.57
CA LYS A 66 -2.10 0.77 12.32
C LYS A 66 -3.59 0.60 12.57
N VAL A 67 -4.11 -0.60 12.34
CA VAL A 67 -5.52 -0.91 12.49
C VAL A 67 -5.72 -1.63 13.82
N LEU A 68 -6.54 -1.02 14.69
CA LEU A 68 -6.90 -1.60 15.97
C LEU A 68 -7.63 -2.94 15.75
N ASN A 69 -7.31 -3.94 16.55
CA ASN A 69 -7.97 -5.23 16.49
C ASN A 69 -9.47 -5.10 16.76
N SER A 70 -10.29 -5.86 16.04
CA SER A 70 -11.74 -5.85 16.21
C SER A 70 -12.16 -6.58 17.48
N GLY A 71 -13.33 -6.25 18.02
CA GLY A 71 -13.88 -6.85 19.24
C GLY A 71 -13.17 -6.35 20.49
N ASP A 72 -12.96 -7.24 21.47
CA ASP A 72 -12.24 -6.91 22.71
C ASP A 72 -10.73 -6.85 22.46
N TYR A 73 -10.27 -5.71 21.97
CA TYR A 73 -8.87 -5.46 21.62
C TYR A 73 -7.94 -5.40 22.83
N LEU A 74 -8.49 -5.28 24.06
CA LEU A 74 -7.73 -5.30 25.30
C LEU A 74 -7.50 -6.72 25.83
N LYS A 75 -8.23 -7.71 25.38
CA LYS A 75 -8.17 -9.11 25.88
C LYS A 75 -6.75 -9.68 26.00
N LYS A 76 -5.83 -9.27 25.10
CA LYS A 76 -4.44 -9.73 25.05
C LYS A 76 -3.48 -8.82 25.83
N VAL A 77 -3.98 -7.80 26.52
CA VAL A 77 -3.19 -6.79 27.23
C VAL A 77 -3.44 -6.90 28.72
N SER A 78 -2.42 -7.14 29.52
CA SER A 78 -2.53 -7.11 30.99
C SER A 78 -2.55 -5.68 31.54
N ASP A 79 -3.21 -5.49 32.67
CA ASP A 79 -3.31 -4.18 33.33
C ASP A 79 -1.94 -3.55 33.63
N ASP A 80 -0.93 -4.37 33.92
CA ASP A 80 0.43 -3.88 34.18
C ASP A 80 1.05 -3.27 32.92
N LYS A 81 0.83 -3.88 31.74
CA LYS A 81 1.28 -3.33 30.45
C LYS A 81 0.56 -2.03 30.10
N LEU A 82 -0.72 -1.90 30.46
CA LEU A 82 -1.46 -0.65 30.29
C LEU A 82 -0.92 0.45 31.21
N LYS A 83 -0.57 0.11 32.46
CA LYS A 83 0.05 1.04 33.42
C LYS A 83 1.44 1.49 33.01
N GLU A 84 2.22 0.59 32.39
CA GLU A 84 3.57 0.87 31.86
C GLU A 84 3.55 1.93 30.74
N ARG A 85 2.44 2.12 30.05
CA ARG A 85 2.23 3.07 28.93
C ARG A 85 3.32 2.99 27.85
N ASN A 86 3.95 1.84 27.68
CA ASN A 86 4.95 1.64 26.62
C ASN A 86 4.25 1.42 25.28
N VAL A 87 4.21 2.47 24.46
CA VAL A 87 3.49 2.49 23.18
C VAL A 87 3.94 1.37 22.23
N LEU A 88 5.25 1.11 22.16
CA LEU A 88 5.80 0.07 21.26
C LEU A 88 5.34 -1.34 21.67
N LYS A 89 5.36 -1.64 22.98
CA LYS A 89 4.91 -2.93 23.50
C LYS A 89 3.39 -3.12 23.37
N LEU A 90 2.62 -2.03 23.56
CA LEU A 90 1.17 -2.04 23.45
C LEU A 90 0.72 -2.19 21.98
N GLN A 91 1.36 -1.48 21.08
CA GLN A 91 1.01 -1.43 19.66
C GLN A 91 0.93 -2.83 19.03
N THR A 92 1.91 -3.71 19.29
CA THR A 92 1.95 -5.07 18.73
C THR A 92 0.86 -5.98 19.32
N LYS A 93 0.26 -5.61 20.44
CA LYS A 93 -0.86 -6.35 21.08
C LYS A 93 -2.21 -5.83 20.63
N LEU A 94 -2.31 -4.52 20.40
CA LEU A 94 -3.54 -3.84 20.04
C LEU A 94 -3.82 -3.86 18.54
N CYS A 95 -2.76 -3.91 17.73
CA CYS A 95 -2.83 -3.84 16.26
C CYS A 95 -2.04 -5.00 15.66
N GLU A 96 -2.71 -5.94 15.02
CA GLU A 96 -2.08 -7.05 14.28
C GLU A 96 -1.91 -6.71 12.79
N LYS A 97 -2.58 -5.64 12.31
CA LYS A 97 -2.66 -5.24 10.90
C LYS A 97 -2.41 -3.75 10.76
N GLY A 98 -1.98 -3.37 9.57
CA GLY A 98 -1.90 -1.98 9.13
C GLY A 98 -2.39 -1.83 7.70
N LEU A 99 -2.66 -0.59 7.28
CA LEU A 99 -2.88 -0.28 5.87
C LEU A 99 -1.52 -0.25 5.16
N ARG A 100 -1.46 -0.82 3.97
CA ARG A 100 -0.23 -0.77 3.17
C ARG A 100 0.12 0.68 2.84
N TYR A 101 1.39 1.03 2.94
CA TYR A 101 1.91 2.36 2.63
C TYR A 101 2.60 2.42 1.26
N ASP A 102 2.86 1.26 0.66
CA ASP A 102 3.38 1.09 -0.71
C ASP A 102 2.77 -0.18 -1.34
N LEU A 103 3.16 -0.48 -2.58
CA LEU A 103 2.78 -1.71 -3.27
C LEU A 103 3.94 -2.72 -3.36
N THR A 104 5.17 -2.30 -3.08
CA THR A 104 6.37 -3.14 -3.17
C THR A 104 6.41 -4.21 -2.08
N VAL A 105 6.14 -3.84 -0.82
CA VAL A 105 6.15 -4.81 0.31
C VAL A 105 5.05 -5.87 0.14
N PRO A 106 3.77 -5.51 -0.16
CA PRO A 106 2.75 -6.49 -0.49
C PRO A 106 3.11 -7.36 -1.70
N PHE A 107 3.75 -6.80 -2.71
CA PHE A 107 4.21 -7.57 -3.88
C PHE A 107 5.30 -8.58 -3.50
N ALA A 108 6.30 -8.18 -2.74
CA ALA A 108 7.33 -9.10 -2.27
C ALA A 108 6.73 -10.29 -1.48
N ARG A 109 5.76 -10.03 -0.59
CA ARG A 109 5.00 -11.08 0.10
C ARG A 109 4.24 -11.96 -0.89
N TYR A 110 3.58 -11.36 -1.90
CA TYR A 110 2.85 -12.09 -2.94
C TYR A 110 3.78 -13.06 -3.69
N VAL A 111 4.93 -12.58 -4.16
CA VAL A 111 5.93 -13.41 -4.86
C VAL A 111 6.38 -14.60 -4.00
N VAL A 112 6.66 -14.38 -2.72
CA VAL A 112 7.07 -15.46 -1.81
C VAL A 112 5.96 -16.50 -1.64
N MET A 113 4.71 -16.06 -1.48
CA MET A 113 3.57 -16.96 -1.25
C MET A 113 3.14 -17.75 -2.49
N HIS A 114 3.35 -17.19 -3.69
CA HIS A 114 2.95 -17.80 -4.96
C HIS A 114 4.15 -18.26 -5.80
N ARG A 115 5.30 -18.46 -5.16
CA ARG A 115 6.56 -18.77 -5.83
C ARG A 115 6.47 -19.93 -6.82
N ASP A 116 5.75 -20.97 -6.45
CA ASP A 116 5.63 -22.19 -7.26
C ASP A 116 4.57 -22.07 -8.38
N GLU A 117 3.78 -21.01 -8.37
CA GLU A 117 2.73 -20.72 -9.37
C GLU A 117 3.20 -19.70 -10.42
N LEU A 118 4.22 -18.88 -10.10
CA LEU A 118 4.69 -17.80 -10.95
C LEU A 118 5.68 -18.31 -12.01
N GLN A 119 5.44 -17.93 -13.25
CA GLN A 119 6.40 -18.11 -14.33
C GLN A 119 7.38 -16.94 -14.37
N LEU A 120 8.67 -17.23 -14.24
CA LEU A 120 9.73 -16.23 -14.30
C LEU A 120 10.31 -16.07 -15.72
N PRO A 121 10.68 -14.86 -16.14
CA PRO A 121 10.52 -13.61 -15.44
C PRO A 121 9.07 -13.19 -15.34
N PHE A 122 8.64 -12.73 -14.16
CA PHE A 122 7.28 -12.27 -13.91
C PHE A 122 7.23 -10.74 -13.97
N LYS A 123 6.47 -10.21 -14.92
CA LYS A 123 6.20 -8.78 -15.10
C LYS A 123 4.82 -8.46 -14.54
N ARG A 124 4.76 -7.66 -13.50
CA ARG A 124 3.47 -7.27 -12.90
C ARG A 124 3.26 -5.78 -12.90
N TYR A 125 2.01 -5.34 -12.92
CA TYR A 125 1.65 -3.98 -12.53
C TYR A 125 0.52 -3.99 -11.51
N GLN A 126 0.46 -2.93 -10.68
CA GLN A 126 -0.63 -2.66 -9.75
C GLN A 126 -1.03 -1.18 -9.84
N ILE A 127 -2.33 -0.92 -9.84
CA ILE A 127 -2.90 0.43 -9.72
C ILE A 127 -3.86 0.38 -8.56
N GLN A 128 -3.38 0.71 -7.38
CA GLN A 128 -4.14 0.57 -6.14
C GLN A 128 -3.85 1.71 -5.16
N PRO A 129 -4.80 1.99 -4.22
CA PRO A 129 -4.57 2.99 -3.19
C PRO A 129 -3.56 2.54 -2.15
N VAL A 130 -2.80 3.50 -1.62
CA VAL A 130 -1.90 3.36 -0.48
C VAL A 130 -2.17 4.47 0.53
N TRP A 131 -1.70 4.28 1.77
CA TRP A 131 -2.02 5.18 2.88
C TRP A 131 -0.78 5.57 3.66
N HIS A 132 -0.53 6.89 3.77
CA HIS A 132 0.57 7.44 4.56
C HIS A 132 0.04 8.19 5.79
N ALA A 133 0.51 7.82 6.97
CA ALA A 133 0.08 8.43 8.24
C ALA A 133 0.72 9.79 8.53
N ASP A 134 1.68 10.22 7.73
CA ASP A 134 2.39 11.47 7.91
C ASP A 134 1.49 12.72 7.80
N ARG A 135 2.07 13.87 8.12
CA ARG A 135 1.32 15.13 8.14
C ARG A 135 0.92 15.54 6.72
N PRO A 136 -0.38 15.66 6.40
CA PRO A 136 -0.82 16.08 5.08
C PRO A 136 -0.43 17.53 4.80
N GLN A 137 -0.02 17.79 3.55
CA GLN A 137 0.35 19.10 3.04
C GLN A 137 -0.37 19.37 1.72
N LYS A 138 -0.26 20.58 1.16
CA LYS A 138 -0.81 20.88 -0.17
C LYS A 138 -0.18 19.96 -1.21
N GLY A 139 -1.00 19.19 -1.91
CA GLY A 139 -0.55 18.20 -2.89
C GLY A 139 -0.09 16.85 -2.31
N ARG A 140 0.02 16.70 -0.97
CA ARG A 140 0.40 15.46 -0.30
C ARG A 140 -0.77 14.96 0.56
N TYR A 141 -1.42 13.91 0.08
CA TYR A 141 -2.57 13.30 0.72
C TYR A 141 -2.15 12.08 1.53
N ARG A 142 -3.02 11.68 2.46
CA ARG A 142 -2.85 10.45 3.24
C ARG A 142 -3.37 9.21 2.53
N GLU A 143 -4.25 9.39 1.56
CA GLU A 143 -4.74 8.34 0.67
C GLU A 143 -4.53 8.77 -0.77
N PHE A 144 -3.81 7.95 -1.54
CA PHE A 144 -3.53 8.21 -2.94
C PHE A 144 -3.26 6.90 -3.68
N TYR A 145 -3.31 6.94 -5.00
CA TYR A 145 -3.02 5.78 -5.84
C TYR A 145 -1.54 5.76 -6.24
N GLN A 146 -0.97 4.57 -6.21
CA GLN A 146 0.29 4.25 -6.88
C GLN A 146 0.00 3.41 -8.12
N CYS A 147 0.81 3.62 -9.15
CA CYS A 147 0.84 2.85 -10.39
C CYS A 147 2.24 2.26 -10.51
N ASP A 148 2.42 1.06 -10.02
CA ASP A 148 3.73 0.40 -9.94
C ASP A 148 3.84 -0.70 -10.98
N ALA A 149 5.01 -0.79 -11.62
CA ALA A 149 5.38 -1.88 -12.50
C ALA A 149 6.73 -2.46 -12.07
N ASP A 150 6.80 -3.78 -11.92
CA ASP A 150 8.01 -4.49 -11.50
C ASP A 150 8.25 -5.73 -12.33
N VAL A 151 9.53 -6.10 -12.45
CA VAL A 151 9.98 -7.36 -13.04
C VAL A 151 10.73 -8.15 -11.97
N VAL A 152 10.41 -9.41 -11.79
CA VAL A 152 11.10 -10.31 -10.85
C VAL A 152 11.58 -11.57 -11.59
N GLY A 153 12.75 -12.07 -11.19
CA GLY A 153 13.33 -13.30 -11.76
C GLY A 153 14.13 -13.08 -13.05
N SER A 154 14.67 -11.87 -13.25
CA SER A 154 15.58 -11.57 -14.36
C SER A 154 16.61 -10.53 -13.90
N ASP A 155 17.88 -10.78 -14.18
CA ASP A 155 19.01 -9.86 -13.93
C ASP A 155 19.38 -9.04 -15.17
N SER A 156 18.57 -9.11 -16.24
CA SER A 156 18.84 -8.41 -17.50
C SER A 156 18.60 -6.90 -17.34
N LEU A 157 19.60 -6.09 -17.69
CA LEU A 157 19.48 -4.62 -17.75
C LEU A 157 18.51 -4.14 -18.83
N LEU A 158 18.05 -5.02 -19.74
CA LEU A 158 16.99 -4.69 -20.68
C LEU A 158 15.65 -4.42 -19.98
N ASN A 159 15.47 -4.91 -18.75
CA ASN A 159 14.27 -4.61 -17.96
C ASN A 159 14.19 -3.12 -17.64
N GLU A 160 15.32 -2.47 -17.28
CA GLU A 160 15.36 -1.03 -17.01
C GLU A 160 15.08 -0.22 -18.28
N VAL A 161 15.61 -0.65 -19.44
CA VAL A 161 15.33 -0.01 -20.72
C VAL A 161 13.85 -0.10 -21.07
N GLU A 162 13.22 -1.25 -20.85
CA GLU A 162 11.79 -1.47 -21.08
C GLU A 162 10.94 -0.58 -20.16
N LEU A 163 11.30 -0.47 -18.88
CA LEU A 163 10.60 0.42 -17.92
C LEU A 163 10.72 1.90 -18.34
N MET A 164 11.87 2.33 -18.86
CA MET A 164 12.04 3.67 -19.44
C MET A 164 11.15 3.88 -20.68
N GLN A 165 11.06 2.89 -21.55
CA GLN A 165 10.19 2.94 -22.75
C GLN A 165 8.72 3.05 -22.37
N ILE A 166 8.27 2.34 -21.33
CA ILE A 166 6.90 2.43 -20.81
C ILE A 166 6.55 3.87 -20.39
N VAL A 167 7.51 4.59 -19.80
CA VAL A 167 7.30 5.99 -19.37
C VAL A 167 7.25 6.94 -20.56
N ASP A 168 7.96 6.63 -21.64
CA ASP A 168 8.03 7.47 -22.87
C ASP A 168 6.85 7.23 -23.83
N THR A 169 6.15 6.09 -23.69
CA THR A 169 5.00 5.72 -24.53
C THR A 169 3.72 6.38 -24.07
#